data_038767bdfd6ae82b104d292587cce889
#
_entry.id   038767bdfd6ae82b104d292587cce889
#
_cell.length_a   1.000
_cell.length_b   1.000
_cell.length_c   1.000
_cell.angle_alpha   90.00
_cell.angle_beta   90.00
_cell.angle_gamma   90.00
#
_symmetry.space_group_name_H-M   'P 1'
#
loop_
_entity.id
_entity.type
_entity.pdbx_description
1 polymer ?
#
loop_
_entity_poly.entity_id
_entity_poly.type
_entity_poly.pdbx_seq_one_letter_code
_entity_poly.pdbx_strand_id
1 'polypeptide(L)'
;VDRRLEQAGWVIQDMAQLNLFAGLGVAVREFPTSTGPVDYALFVEGMPVGIVEAKKDGAGENLLAVEHQSTRYAHSRFKYRGGYRIRFAYEATGKVTHFTDYDDMNYRTRRIFSFHQPKELQRLLKQPDTVRNRMKRFPEFDPTGFRKCQEIAIGKLERSFGANRPRALVQMATGAGKTFTAITTVYRLLKYTGVNRVLFLVDTKGLGEQAE
;
A
#
# COMPACT_ATOMS: atom_id res chain seq x y z
N VAL A 1 14.31 4.76 12.49
CA VAL A 1 13.41 5.20 11.41
C VAL A 1 14.21 5.96 10.36
N ASP A 2 15.06 6.94 10.76
CA ASP A 2 15.87 7.80 9.87
C ASP A 2 16.57 7.03 8.77
N ARG A 3 17.49 6.12 9.15
CA ARG A 3 18.24 5.32 8.20
C ARG A 3 17.36 4.63 7.14
N ARG A 4 16.16 4.19 7.52
CA ARG A 4 15.23 3.50 6.61
C ARG A 4 14.52 4.47 5.67
N LEU A 5 14.24 5.70 6.12
CA LEU A 5 13.72 6.78 5.27
C LEU A 5 14.79 7.22 4.27
N GLU A 6 16.04 7.43 4.71
CA GLU A 6 17.17 7.77 3.84
C GLU A 6 17.40 6.68 2.78
N GLN A 7 17.39 5.39 3.16
CA GLN A 7 17.48 4.27 2.23
C GLN A 7 16.35 4.23 1.20
N ALA A 8 15.18 4.78 1.54
CA ALA A 8 14.07 4.94 0.61
C ALA A 8 14.15 6.23 -0.22
N GLY A 9 15.21 7.04 -0.07
CA GLY A 9 15.46 8.24 -0.86
C GLY A 9 14.81 9.51 -0.33
N TRP A 10 14.44 9.54 0.96
CA TRP A 10 13.95 10.75 1.63
C TRP A 10 15.10 11.59 2.16
N VAL A 11 15.02 12.91 1.97
CA VAL A 11 15.90 13.87 2.63
C VAL A 11 15.31 14.21 3.99
N ILE A 12 16.05 13.90 5.07
CA ILE A 12 15.57 14.17 6.43
C ILE A 12 16.01 15.58 6.85
N GLN A 13 15.09 16.32 7.47
CA GLN A 13 15.34 17.66 7.98
C GLN A 13 14.68 17.89 9.33
N ASP A 14 15.23 18.82 10.07
CA ASP A 14 14.62 19.41 11.25
C ASP A 14 13.85 20.69 10.88
N MET A 15 12.85 21.05 11.67
CA MET A 15 12.05 22.26 11.45
C MET A 15 12.90 23.54 11.35
N ALA A 16 14.01 23.61 12.10
CA ALA A 16 14.88 24.80 12.12
C ALA A 16 15.61 25.05 10.79
N GLN A 17 15.76 24.03 9.95
CA GLN A 17 16.48 24.08 8.68
C GLN A 17 15.59 23.67 7.50
N LEU A 18 14.31 24.01 7.58
CA LEU A 18 13.30 23.55 6.64
C LEU A 18 13.55 24.06 5.21
N ASN A 19 13.86 23.13 4.32
CA ASN A 19 13.88 23.33 2.87
C ASN A 19 13.12 22.20 2.16
N LEU A 20 11.84 22.43 1.87
CA LEU A 20 10.96 21.43 1.24
C LEU A 20 11.34 21.10 -0.22
N PHE A 21 12.30 21.82 -0.80
CA PHE A 21 12.81 21.60 -2.16
C PHE A 21 14.23 21.05 -2.17
N ALA A 22 14.75 20.57 -1.04
CA ALA A 22 16.07 19.93 -0.96
C ALA A 22 16.15 18.60 -1.74
N GLY A 23 15.02 18.06 -2.15
CA GLY A 23 14.91 16.84 -2.97
C GLY A 23 13.48 16.61 -3.40
N LEU A 24 13.23 15.55 -4.19
CA LEU A 24 11.88 15.14 -4.58
C LEU A 24 11.00 14.86 -3.36
N GLY A 25 11.59 14.25 -2.33
CA GLY A 25 10.90 13.91 -1.08
C GLY A 25 11.70 14.38 0.13
N VAL A 26 11.02 15.10 1.02
CA VAL A 26 11.56 15.60 2.27
C VAL A 26 10.75 15.05 3.44
N ALA A 27 11.43 14.51 4.45
CA ALA A 27 10.84 14.06 5.69
C ALA A 27 11.27 15.02 6.82
N VAL A 28 10.32 15.75 7.39
CA VAL A 28 10.57 16.76 8.43
C VAL A 28 10.21 16.21 9.79
N ARG A 29 11.16 16.21 10.72
CA ARG A 29 10.96 15.73 12.09
C ARG A 29 10.08 16.65 12.91
N GLU A 30 9.36 16.08 13.88
CA GLU A 30 8.58 16.80 14.89
C GLU A 30 7.65 17.87 14.28
N PHE A 31 7.01 17.54 13.15
CA PHE A 31 6.21 18.52 12.42
C PHE A 31 4.84 18.73 13.09
N PRO A 32 4.44 19.99 13.37
CA PRO A 32 3.18 20.28 14.04
C PRO A 32 1.97 20.02 13.14
N THR A 33 0.99 19.29 13.68
CA THR A 33 -0.33 19.07 13.06
C THR A 33 -1.47 19.61 13.93
N SER A 34 -2.69 19.55 13.43
CA SER A 34 -3.88 19.96 14.20
C SER A 34 -4.13 19.11 15.44
N THR A 35 -3.62 17.87 15.46
CA THR A 35 -3.81 16.91 16.57
C THR A 35 -2.56 16.72 17.44
N GLY A 36 -1.49 17.49 17.20
CA GLY A 36 -0.21 17.41 17.87
C GLY A 36 0.94 17.21 16.87
N PRO A 37 2.19 17.26 17.34
CA PRO A 37 3.35 16.98 16.47
C PRO A 37 3.33 15.50 16.02
N VAL A 38 3.80 15.27 14.82
CA VAL A 38 4.07 13.93 14.28
C VAL A 38 5.57 13.71 14.21
N ASP A 39 6.04 12.48 14.39
CA ASP A 39 7.49 12.23 14.39
C ASP A 39 8.13 12.63 13.06
N TYR A 40 7.45 12.40 11.92
CA TYR A 40 7.85 12.92 10.61
C TYR A 40 6.64 13.31 9.77
N ALA A 41 6.71 14.49 9.15
CA ALA A 41 5.83 14.85 8.04
C ALA A 41 6.55 14.61 6.71
N LEU A 42 5.87 13.98 5.76
CA LEU A 42 6.39 13.64 4.45
C LEU A 42 5.91 14.64 3.41
N PHE A 43 6.84 15.21 2.66
CA PHE A 43 6.57 16.15 1.58
C PHE A 43 7.11 15.60 0.27
N VAL A 44 6.33 15.71 -0.79
CA VAL A 44 6.74 15.40 -2.17
C VAL A 44 6.53 16.64 -3.02
N GLU A 45 7.58 17.10 -3.73
CA GLU A 45 7.55 18.36 -4.48
C GLU A 45 7.08 19.57 -3.63
N GLY A 46 7.48 19.59 -2.37
CA GLY A 46 7.06 20.63 -1.42
C GLY A 46 5.63 20.53 -0.91
N MET A 47 4.84 19.56 -1.38
CA MET A 47 3.46 19.33 -0.95
C MET A 47 3.38 18.28 0.16
N PRO A 48 2.62 18.52 1.23
CA PRO A 48 2.46 17.55 2.30
C PRO A 48 1.62 16.37 1.82
N VAL A 49 2.13 15.15 1.98
CA VAL A 49 1.49 13.93 1.44
C VAL A 49 1.20 12.88 2.51
N GLY A 50 1.97 12.87 3.59
CA GLY A 50 1.84 11.81 4.59
C GLY A 50 2.58 12.10 5.89
N ILE A 51 2.50 11.14 6.80
CA ILE A 51 3.17 11.17 8.10
C ILE A 51 3.82 9.83 8.40
N VAL A 52 4.80 9.86 9.31
CA VAL A 52 5.37 8.67 9.94
C VAL A 52 5.31 8.82 11.45
N GLU A 53 4.82 7.79 12.12
CA GLU A 53 4.89 7.61 13.58
C GLU A 53 5.92 6.55 13.90
N ALA A 54 6.90 6.89 14.70
CA ALA A 54 7.92 6.00 15.19
C ALA A 54 7.44 5.29 16.47
N LYS A 55 7.55 3.97 16.49
CA LYS A 55 7.20 3.14 17.65
C LYS A 55 8.43 2.44 18.20
N LYS A 56 8.46 2.22 19.49
CA LYS A 56 9.50 1.39 20.13
C LYS A 56 9.42 -0.05 19.61
N ASP A 57 10.56 -0.71 19.50
CA ASP A 57 10.60 -2.13 19.15
C ASP A 57 9.79 -2.95 20.16
N GLY A 58 8.97 -3.88 19.66
CA GLY A 58 8.02 -4.66 20.47
C GLY A 58 6.57 -4.15 20.47
N ALA A 59 6.33 -2.88 20.14
CA ALA A 59 4.95 -2.34 20.06
C ALA A 59 4.23 -2.69 18.73
N GLY A 60 4.95 -3.16 17.73
CA GLY A 60 4.44 -3.39 16.37
C GLY A 60 3.83 -4.77 16.09
N GLU A 61 3.77 -5.67 17.07
CA GLU A 61 3.23 -7.02 16.86
C GLU A 61 1.71 -7.12 17.03
N ASN A 62 1.07 -6.13 17.66
CA ASN A 62 -0.38 -6.08 17.86
C ASN A 62 -1.06 -5.21 16.79
N LEU A 63 -1.50 -5.82 15.69
CA LEU A 63 -2.28 -5.20 14.60
C LEU A 63 -3.53 -4.43 15.07
N LEU A 64 -4.18 -4.86 16.14
CA LEU A 64 -5.38 -4.22 16.68
C LEU A 64 -5.11 -2.84 17.31
N ALA A 65 -3.94 -2.62 17.91
CA ALA A 65 -3.55 -1.33 18.45
C ALA A 65 -3.22 -0.31 17.34
N VAL A 66 -2.78 -0.80 16.17
CA VAL A 66 -2.41 -0.02 15.00
C VAL A 66 -3.64 0.58 14.29
N GLU A 67 -4.76 -0.16 14.21
CA GLU A 67 -5.99 0.32 13.57
C GLU A 67 -6.63 1.51 14.31
N HIS A 68 -6.55 1.56 15.63
CA HIS A 68 -7.13 2.66 16.42
C HIS A 68 -6.34 3.97 16.33
N GLN A 69 -5.01 3.91 16.15
CA GLN A 69 -4.19 5.12 16.01
C GLN A 69 -4.25 5.69 14.58
N SER A 70 -4.32 4.84 13.56
CA SER A 70 -4.43 5.29 12.16
C SER A 70 -5.70 6.12 11.91
N THR A 71 -6.82 5.81 12.58
CA THR A 71 -8.07 6.59 12.48
C THR A 71 -7.90 8.04 12.97
N ARG A 72 -7.07 8.28 13.97
CA ARG A 72 -6.77 9.62 14.49
C ARG A 72 -6.10 10.51 13.44
N TYR A 73 -5.23 9.95 12.59
CA TYR A 73 -4.50 10.69 11.57
C TYR A 73 -5.30 10.90 10.29
N ALA A 74 -6.31 10.07 9.99
CA ALA A 74 -7.19 10.27 8.84
C ALA A 74 -7.86 11.65 8.83
N HIS A 75 -8.07 12.23 10.00
CA HIS A 75 -8.69 13.56 10.20
C HIS A 75 -7.67 14.67 10.53
N SER A 76 -6.39 14.33 10.68
CA SER A 76 -5.34 15.32 10.96
C SER A 76 -5.03 16.16 9.73
N ARG A 77 -4.71 17.44 9.98
CA ARG A 77 -4.31 18.39 8.95
C ARG A 77 -3.02 19.09 9.34
N PHE A 78 -2.20 19.42 8.38
CA PHE A 78 -0.99 20.19 8.61
C PHE A 78 -1.31 21.64 8.97
N LYS A 79 -0.82 22.13 10.12
CA LYS A 79 -1.13 23.48 10.65
C LYS A 79 -0.72 24.62 9.74
N TYR A 80 0.42 24.48 9.04
CA TYR A 80 1.07 25.59 8.33
C TYR A 80 0.92 25.58 6.81
N ARG A 81 0.18 24.62 6.26
CA ARG A 81 0.04 24.44 4.80
C ARG A 81 -1.43 24.25 4.40
N GLY A 82 -2.27 25.24 4.67
CA GLY A 82 -3.62 25.29 4.10
C GLY A 82 -4.57 24.16 4.49
N GLY A 83 -4.27 23.40 5.56
CA GLY A 83 -5.14 22.32 6.02
C GLY A 83 -5.22 21.11 5.08
N TYR A 84 -4.19 20.82 4.30
CA TYR A 84 -4.14 19.65 3.45
C TYR A 84 -4.41 18.36 4.22
N ARG A 85 -5.27 17.51 3.67
CA ARG A 85 -5.57 16.19 4.21
C ARG A 85 -4.34 15.28 4.07
N ILE A 86 -4.01 14.58 5.14
CA ILE A 86 -2.99 13.53 5.13
C ILE A 86 -3.57 12.32 4.39
N ARG A 87 -2.92 11.90 3.29
CA ARG A 87 -3.32 10.71 2.54
C ARG A 87 -2.58 9.47 3.02
N PHE A 88 -1.29 9.57 3.25
CA PHE A 88 -0.45 8.42 3.58
C PHE A 88 -0.03 8.45 5.04
N ALA A 89 -0.19 7.34 5.74
CA ALA A 89 0.31 7.17 7.08
C ALA A 89 1.22 5.93 7.19
N TYR A 90 2.28 6.10 7.93
CA TYR A 90 3.19 5.02 8.29
C TYR A 90 3.31 4.93 9.80
N GLU A 91 3.32 3.70 10.29
CA GLU A 91 3.75 3.37 11.64
C GLU A 91 4.96 2.46 11.54
N ALA A 92 6.08 2.87 12.12
CA ALA A 92 7.35 2.20 11.94
C ALA A 92 8.08 1.96 13.25
N THR A 93 8.61 0.75 13.41
CA THR A 93 9.66 0.41 14.38
C THR A 93 11.01 0.33 13.66
N GLY A 94 12.06 -0.01 14.38
CA GLY A 94 13.36 -0.34 13.77
C GLY A 94 13.29 -1.50 12.75
N LYS A 95 12.31 -2.40 12.88
CA LYS A 95 12.22 -3.66 12.10
C LYS A 95 11.01 -3.73 11.18
N VAL A 96 9.89 -3.16 11.56
CA VAL A 96 8.60 -3.33 10.88
C VAL A 96 8.07 -1.97 10.43
N THR A 97 7.45 -1.92 9.26
CA THR A 97 6.73 -0.75 8.75
C THR A 97 5.32 -1.16 8.35
N HIS A 98 4.36 -0.41 8.85
CA HIS A 98 2.97 -0.50 8.43
C HIS A 98 2.61 0.74 7.61
N PHE A 99 1.71 0.59 6.66
CA PHE A 99 1.29 1.63 5.73
C PHE A 99 -0.23 1.64 5.58
N THR A 100 -0.79 2.84 5.55
CA THR A 100 -2.21 3.10 5.27
C THR A 100 -2.32 4.16 4.18
N ASP A 101 -3.12 3.88 3.14
CA ASP A 101 -3.58 4.88 2.17
C ASP A 101 -5.04 5.21 2.50
N TYR A 102 -5.32 6.42 2.94
CA TYR A 102 -6.67 6.86 3.33
C TYR A 102 -7.60 7.14 2.14
N ASP A 103 -7.09 7.11 0.92
CA ASP A 103 -7.91 7.17 -0.29
C ASP A 103 -8.44 5.79 -0.70
N ASP A 104 -7.94 4.70 -0.10
CA ASP A 104 -8.54 3.38 -0.26
C ASP A 104 -9.94 3.37 0.37
N MET A 105 -10.96 2.94 -0.35
CA MET A 105 -12.26 2.64 0.25
C MET A 105 -12.11 1.48 1.24
N ASN A 106 -12.60 1.65 2.48
CA ASN A 106 -12.36 0.70 3.57
C ASN A 106 -10.84 0.49 3.76
N TYR A 107 -10.10 1.60 3.90
CA TYR A 107 -8.65 1.54 4.10
C TYR A 107 -8.27 0.59 5.24
N ARG A 108 -7.15 -0.09 5.07
CA ARG A 108 -6.57 -1.00 6.05
C ARG A 108 -5.08 -0.75 6.16
N THR A 109 -4.61 -0.76 7.37
CA THR A 109 -3.18 -0.79 7.64
C THR A 109 -2.60 -2.13 7.21
N ARG A 110 -1.47 -2.09 6.49
CA ARG A 110 -0.79 -3.29 5.99
C ARG A 110 0.70 -3.21 6.23
N ARG A 111 1.30 -4.32 6.58
CA ARG A 111 2.74 -4.42 6.68
C ARG A 111 3.36 -4.30 5.29
N ILE A 112 4.39 -3.48 5.17
CA ILE A 112 5.21 -3.32 3.97
C ILE A 112 6.67 -3.63 4.29
N PHE A 113 7.45 -3.92 3.26
CA PHE A 113 8.85 -4.30 3.41
C PHE A 113 9.75 -3.09 3.75
N SER A 114 9.52 -1.96 3.07
CA SER A 114 10.27 -0.72 3.25
C SER A 114 9.34 0.48 3.06
N PHE A 115 9.77 1.67 3.45
CA PHE A 115 9.08 2.90 3.06
C PHE A 115 9.00 3.02 1.54
N HIS A 116 7.91 3.58 1.03
CA HIS A 116 7.82 3.95 -0.37
C HIS A 116 8.82 5.06 -0.69
N GLN A 117 9.42 4.99 -1.86
CA GLN A 117 10.24 6.08 -2.36
C GLN A 117 9.36 7.31 -2.66
N PRO A 118 9.89 8.54 -2.56
CA PRO A 118 9.15 9.76 -2.92
C PRO A 118 8.51 9.70 -4.30
N LYS A 119 9.22 9.16 -5.29
CA LYS A 119 8.73 8.96 -6.66
C LYS A 119 7.51 8.03 -6.73
N GLU A 120 7.46 7.01 -5.88
CA GLU A 120 6.30 6.11 -5.84
C GLU A 120 5.07 6.81 -5.24
N LEU A 121 5.25 7.58 -4.16
CA LEU A 121 4.14 8.38 -3.62
C LEU A 121 3.67 9.44 -4.63
N GLN A 122 4.60 10.10 -5.34
CA GLN A 122 4.26 11.01 -6.43
C GLN A 122 3.40 10.31 -7.50
N ARG A 123 3.78 9.09 -7.89
CA ARG A 123 3.01 8.28 -8.85
C ARG A 123 1.60 7.96 -8.34
N LEU A 124 1.48 7.57 -7.06
CA LEU A 124 0.18 7.28 -6.44
C LEU A 124 -0.72 8.53 -6.36
N LEU A 125 -0.14 9.70 -6.07
CA LEU A 125 -0.88 10.97 -6.03
C LEU A 125 -1.44 11.38 -7.39
N LYS A 126 -0.73 11.08 -8.47
CA LYS A 126 -1.15 11.38 -9.85
C LYS A 126 -2.24 10.44 -10.37
N GLN A 127 -2.50 9.32 -9.69
CA GLN A 127 -3.57 8.40 -10.09
C GLN A 127 -4.94 8.93 -9.67
N PRO A 128 -5.93 8.91 -10.56
CA PRO A 128 -7.28 9.39 -10.24
C PRO A 128 -8.01 8.51 -9.23
N ASP A 129 -7.54 7.28 -9.04
CA ASP A 129 -8.12 6.32 -8.11
C ASP A 129 -7.06 5.31 -7.63
N THR A 130 -7.28 4.70 -6.47
CA THR A 130 -6.34 3.70 -5.95
C THR A 130 -6.50 2.35 -6.65
N VAL A 131 -5.44 1.55 -6.67
CA VAL A 131 -5.52 0.16 -7.17
C VAL A 131 -6.59 -0.63 -6.42
N ARG A 132 -6.71 -0.43 -5.10
CA ARG A 132 -7.70 -1.13 -4.26
C ARG A 132 -9.13 -0.75 -4.59
N ASN A 133 -9.39 0.52 -4.89
CA ASN A 133 -10.70 0.96 -5.32
C ASN A 133 -11.05 0.38 -6.70
N ARG A 134 -10.10 0.30 -7.63
CA ARG A 134 -10.31 -0.32 -8.93
C ARG A 134 -10.60 -1.82 -8.84
N MET A 135 -10.02 -2.51 -7.85
CA MET A 135 -10.33 -3.93 -7.59
C MET A 135 -11.80 -4.20 -7.22
N LYS A 136 -12.59 -3.19 -6.86
CA LYS A 136 -14.03 -3.32 -6.65
C LYS A 136 -14.84 -3.31 -7.94
N ARG A 137 -14.21 -2.90 -9.04
CA ARG A 137 -14.87 -2.65 -10.33
C ARG A 137 -14.37 -3.60 -11.41
N PHE A 138 -14.03 -4.84 -11.06
CA PHE A 138 -13.76 -5.85 -12.08
C PHE A 138 -14.98 -5.98 -12.99
N PRO A 139 -14.78 -5.99 -14.32
CA PRO A 139 -15.86 -6.36 -15.24
C PRO A 139 -16.31 -7.78 -14.94
N GLU A 140 -17.55 -8.09 -15.27
CA GLU A 140 -18.09 -9.44 -15.17
C GLU A 140 -17.14 -10.44 -15.82
N PHE A 141 -16.95 -11.57 -15.15
CA PHE A 141 -16.07 -12.63 -15.63
C PHE A 141 -16.82 -13.51 -16.63
N ASP A 142 -16.35 -13.55 -17.89
CA ASP A 142 -16.83 -14.50 -18.88
C ASP A 142 -16.27 -15.89 -18.57
N PRO A 143 -17.10 -16.86 -18.19
CA PRO A 143 -16.67 -18.22 -17.84
C PRO A 143 -16.47 -19.14 -19.05
N THR A 144 -16.64 -18.66 -20.29
CA THR A 144 -16.52 -19.48 -21.50
C THR A 144 -15.14 -20.13 -21.57
N GLY A 145 -15.12 -21.44 -21.70
CA GLY A 145 -13.88 -22.23 -21.72
C GLY A 145 -13.27 -22.55 -20.35
N PHE A 146 -13.88 -22.07 -19.26
CA PHE A 146 -13.41 -22.34 -17.89
C PHE A 146 -14.19 -23.50 -17.25
N ARG A 147 -13.49 -24.26 -16.41
CA ARG A 147 -14.13 -25.24 -15.53
C ARG A 147 -14.86 -24.51 -14.38
N LYS A 148 -15.94 -25.08 -13.90
CA LYS A 148 -16.72 -24.47 -12.80
C LYS A 148 -15.91 -24.13 -11.55
N CYS A 149 -14.92 -24.96 -11.20
CA CYS A 149 -14.03 -24.70 -10.07
C CYS A 149 -13.13 -23.46 -10.30
N GLN A 150 -12.70 -23.21 -11.52
CA GLN A 150 -11.89 -22.04 -11.91
C GLN A 150 -12.72 -20.76 -11.86
N GLU A 151 -13.91 -20.79 -12.45
CA GLU A 151 -14.88 -19.69 -12.38
C GLU A 151 -15.17 -19.29 -10.93
N ILE A 152 -15.47 -20.27 -10.08
CA ILE A 152 -15.73 -20.03 -8.64
C ILE A 152 -14.49 -19.43 -7.94
N ALA A 153 -13.29 -19.95 -8.24
CA ALA A 153 -12.05 -19.47 -7.64
C ALA A 153 -11.77 -18.03 -8.01
N ILE A 154 -11.84 -17.67 -9.30
CA ILE A 154 -11.62 -16.30 -9.79
C ILE A 154 -12.65 -15.34 -9.17
N GLY A 155 -13.92 -15.65 -9.25
CA GLY A 155 -14.98 -14.78 -8.72
C GLY A 155 -14.91 -14.58 -7.20
N LYS A 156 -14.53 -15.63 -6.43
CA LYS A 156 -14.31 -15.48 -4.98
C LYS A 156 -13.06 -14.65 -4.67
N LEU A 157 -11.99 -14.81 -5.45
CA LEU A 157 -10.76 -14.05 -5.28
C LEU A 157 -10.97 -12.56 -5.59
N GLU A 158 -11.65 -12.23 -6.68
CA GLU A 158 -11.99 -10.83 -7.03
C GLU A 158 -12.89 -10.19 -5.97
N ARG A 159 -13.87 -10.90 -5.44
CA ARG A 159 -14.65 -10.40 -4.29
C ARG A 159 -13.81 -10.17 -3.05
N SER A 160 -12.82 -11.02 -2.78
CA SER A 160 -11.88 -10.84 -1.69
C SER A 160 -11.02 -9.58 -1.87
N PHE A 161 -10.54 -9.33 -3.09
CA PHE A 161 -9.81 -8.10 -3.44
C PHE A 161 -10.69 -6.86 -3.29
N GLY A 162 -11.93 -6.92 -3.80
CA GLY A 162 -12.91 -5.84 -3.66
C GLY A 162 -13.26 -5.52 -2.20
N ALA A 163 -13.19 -6.50 -1.30
CA ALA A 163 -13.31 -6.30 0.14
C ALA A 163 -12.02 -5.79 0.81
N ASN A 164 -11.02 -5.40 0.03
CA ASN A 164 -9.69 -4.94 0.49
C ASN A 164 -8.99 -5.92 1.44
N ARG A 165 -9.18 -7.23 1.25
CA ARG A 165 -8.48 -8.25 2.03
C ARG A 165 -7.04 -8.39 1.53
N PRO A 166 -6.02 -8.32 2.41
CA PRO A 166 -4.62 -8.33 2.01
C PRO A 166 -4.10 -9.73 1.61
N ARG A 167 -4.84 -10.78 1.95
CA ARG A 167 -4.46 -12.18 1.69
C ARG A 167 -5.67 -12.98 1.26
N ALA A 168 -5.45 -13.95 0.39
CA ALA A 168 -6.45 -14.94 0.00
C ALA A 168 -5.78 -16.30 -0.19
N LEU A 169 -6.49 -17.36 0.14
CA LEU A 169 -6.10 -18.75 -0.12
C LEU A 169 -7.04 -19.33 -1.16
N VAL A 170 -6.46 -19.87 -2.22
CA VAL A 170 -7.20 -20.62 -3.25
C VAL A 170 -6.72 -22.08 -3.22
N GLN A 171 -7.59 -22.98 -2.74
CA GLN A 171 -7.30 -24.40 -2.73
C GLN A 171 -7.97 -25.09 -3.91
N MET A 172 -7.18 -25.77 -4.73
CA MET A 172 -7.66 -26.51 -5.91
C MET A 172 -6.94 -27.86 -6.01
N ALA A 173 -7.65 -28.89 -6.43
CA ALA A 173 -7.12 -30.23 -6.65
C ALA A 173 -6.03 -30.24 -7.75
N THR A 174 -5.19 -31.27 -7.74
CA THR A 174 -4.23 -31.51 -8.83
C THR A 174 -4.99 -31.73 -10.15
N GLY A 175 -4.50 -31.14 -11.24
CA GLY A 175 -5.19 -31.21 -12.55
C GLY A 175 -6.40 -30.28 -12.70
N ALA A 176 -6.80 -29.53 -11.68
CA ALA A 176 -7.92 -28.59 -11.76
C ALA A 176 -7.60 -27.30 -12.55
N GLY A 177 -6.36 -27.10 -13.00
CA GLY A 177 -5.92 -25.93 -13.76
C GLY A 177 -5.53 -24.75 -12.87
N LYS A 178 -4.82 -25.00 -11.77
CA LYS A 178 -4.33 -23.97 -10.83
C LYS A 178 -3.54 -22.86 -11.54
N THR A 179 -2.59 -23.26 -12.39
CA THR A 179 -1.75 -22.31 -13.15
C THR A 179 -2.59 -21.42 -14.05
N PHE A 180 -3.52 -21.99 -14.80
CA PHE A 180 -4.43 -21.24 -15.67
C PHE A 180 -5.30 -20.25 -14.88
N THR A 181 -5.82 -20.67 -13.72
CA THR A 181 -6.58 -19.80 -12.80
C THR A 181 -5.70 -18.63 -12.30
N ALA A 182 -4.45 -18.91 -11.92
CA ALA A 182 -3.52 -17.88 -11.45
C ALA A 182 -3.16 -16.89 -12.58
N ILE A 183 -2.82 -17.38 -13.77
CA ILE A 183 -2.51 -16.53 -14.93
C ILE A 183 -3.71 -15.65 -15.31
N THR A 184 -4.91 -16.23 -15.36
CA THR A 184 -6.14 -15.45 -15.63
C THR A 184 -6.34 -14.35 -14.59
N THR A 185 -6.12 -14.66 -13.31
CA THR A 185 -6.22 -13.65 -12.24
C THR A 185 -5.18 -12.54 -12.43
N VAL A 186 -3.93 -12.89 -12.73
CA VAL A 186 -2.86 -11.91 -13.02
C VAL A 186 -3.23 -11.04 -14.22
N TYR A 187 -3.67 -11.64 -15.32
CA TYR A 187 -4.14 -10.91 -16.51
C TYR A 187 -5.23 -9.90 -16.17
N ARG A 188 -6.24 -10.32 -15.40
CA ARG A 188 -7.34 -9.43 -15.02
C ARG A 188 -6.89 -8.31 -14.10
N LEU A 189 -5.99 -8.57 -13.16
CA LEU A 189 -5.37 -7.53 -12.32
C LEU A 189 -4.61 -6.50 -13.17
N LEU A 190 -3.76 -6.94 -14.07
CA LEU A 190 -3.00 -6.04 -14.96
C LEU A 190 -3.94 -5.21 -15.85
N LYS A 191 -4.95 -5.85 -16.44
CA LYS A 191 -5.83 -5.21 -17.42
C LYS A 191 -6.82 -4.22 -16.78
N TYR A 192 -7.39 -4.54 -15.63
CA TYR A 192 -8.54 -3.78 -15.12
C TYR A 192 -8.25 -2.94 -13.87
N THR A 193 -7.14 -3.19 -13.15
CA THR A 193 -6.89 -2.52 -11.88
C THR A 193 -5.71 -1.55 -11.89
N GLY A 194 -4.94 -1.52 -12.97
CA GLY A 194 -3.72 -0.70 -13.08
C GLY A 194 -2.56 -1.22 -12.24
N VAL A 195 -2.62 -2.46 -11.77
CA VAL A 195 -1.44 -3.20 -11.30
C VAL A 195 -0.48 -3.32 -12.49
N ASN A 196 0.80 -3.04 -12.28
CA ASN A 196 1.81 -3.08 -13.32
C ASN A 196 2.97 -4.05 -13.01
N ARG A 197 2.98 -4.63 -11.81
CA ARG A 197 3.97 -5.63 -11.39
C ARG A 197 3.29 -6.70 -10.55
N VAL A 198 3.56 -7.96 -10.90
CA VAL A 198 3.13 -9.15 -10.15
C VAL A 198 4.34 -10.01 -9.89
N LEU A 199 4.53 -10.44 -8.66
CA LEU A 199 5.54 -11.42 -8.30
C LEU A 199 4.87 -12.79 -8.20
N PHE A 200 5.25 -13.70 -9.07
CA PHE A 200 4.81 -15.10 -9.08
C PHE A 200 5.91 -15.98 -8.47
N LEU A 201 5.63 -16.59 -7.32
CA LEU A 201 6.57 -17.47 -6.63
C LEU A 201 6.13 -18.91 -6.80
N VAL A 202 7.03 -19.76 -7.22
CA VAL A 202 6.83 -21.22 -7.41
C VAL A 202 7.90 -22.01 -6.66
N ASP A 203 7.57 -23.19 -6.23
CA ASP A 203 8.49 -24.09 -5.51
C ASP A 203 9.38 -24.90 -6.45
N THR A 204 9.00 -25.08 -7.72
CA THR A 204 9.74 -25.82 -8.72
C THR A 204 9.89 -25.02 -10.02
N LYS A 205 11.05 -25.21 -10.71
CA LYS A 205 11.34 -24.54 -11.98
C LYS A 205 10.31 -24.86 -13.07
N GLY A 206 9.84 -26.11 -13.15
CA GLY A 206 8.86 -26.53 -14.15
C GLY A 206 7.49 -25.89 -14.04
N LEU A 207 7.09 -25.42 -12.84
CA LEU A 207 5.85 -24.65 -12.66
C LEU A 207 6.02 -23.17 -13.09
N GLY A 208 7.25 -22.64 -13.03
CA GLY A 208 7.54 -21.30 -13.55
C GLY A 208 7.43 -21.25 -15.07
N GLU A 209 8.01 -22.22 -15.76
CA GLU A 209 8.00 -22.33 -17.23
C GLU A 209 6.59 -22.53 -17.81
N GLN A 210 5.63 -23.06 -17.05
CA GLN A 210 4.22 -23.17 -17.47
C GLN A 210 3.43 -21.86 -17.35
N ALA A 211 4.00 -20.86 -16.70
CA ALA A 211 3.35 -19.60 -16.39
C ALA A 211 3.81 -18.43 -17.28
N GLU A 212 4.85 -18.65 -18.09
CA GLU A 212 5.31 -17.73 -19.13
C GLU A 212 4.48 -17.89 -20.40
#